data_d2b59e1116c66e3aac2d51769f7714d0
#
_entry.id   d2b59e1116c66e3aac2d51769f7714d0
#
_cell.length_a   1.000
_cell.length_b   1.000
_cell.length_c   1.000
_cell.angle_alpha   90.00
_cell.angle_beta   90.00
_cell.angle_gamma   90.00
#
_symmetry.space_group_name_H-M   'P 1'
#
loop_
_entity.id
_entity.type
_entity.pdbx_description
1 polymer ?
#
loop_
_entity_poly.entity_id
_entity_poly.type
_entity_poly.pdbx_seq_one_letter_code
_entity_poly.pdbx_strand_id
1 'polypeptide(L)'
;MLRSHLLLVSSFAILHSSFSAQPNVIVILADDLGWSDTTLYGHTAYYQTPNVERLAKRGMTFTRAYSASPLCSPTRSALLTGQSPARTGITVPNCHVPQVVLQATTGKKAPVDQKAIQPDPVTRLKTEYRTLAETLKDAGYATAHFGKWHLGPEPYSPLQQGFDFDLPHHPGPGPAGSFVAPWKFTNFKEKSPGEHIEDRMAAEAVAWMEQTKDKPFYMNYWMFSVHAPFDAKKANIETHRGRIDPKDAQRSPTYAAMIQSMDDAIGTLLDGLDRLKLADNTIII
;
A
#
# COMPACT_ATOMS: atom_id res chain seq x y z
N MET A 1 78.17 -22.59 12.50
CA MET A 1 77.26 -21.50 12.86
C MET A 1 76.10 -21.44 11.86
N LEU A 2 74.97 -22.12 12.17
CA LEU A 2 73.78 -22.08 11.32
C LEU A 2 72.90 -20.93 11.82
N ARG A 3 72.55 -19.96 10.96
CA ARG A 3 71.60 -18.91 11.24
C ARG A 3 70.21 -19.36 10.72
N SER A 4 69.31 -19.65 11.64
CA SER A 4 67.89 -19.91 11.34
C SER A 4 67.20 -18.58 11.07
N HIS A 5 66.67 -18.43 9.86
CA HIS A 5 65.80 -17.31 9.52
C HIS A 5 64.35 -17.72 9.85
N LEU A 6 63.75 -17.06 10.86
CA LEU A 6 62.36 -17.17 11.22
C LEU A 6 61.56 -16.28 10.26
N LEU A 7 60.75 -16.90 9.36
CA LEU A 7 59.79 -16.20 8.52
C LEU A 7 58.51 -15.93 9.34
N LEU A 8 58.29 -14.66 9.69
CA LEU A 8 57.01 -14.19 10.23
C LEU A 8 55.99 -14.09 9.10
N VAL A 9 55.06 -15.03 9.05
CA VAL A 9 53.87 -14.93 8.17
C VAL A 9 52.83 -14.07 8.89
N SER A 10 52.74 -12.80 8.50
CA SER A 10 51.62 -11.92 8.93
C SER A 10 50.35 -12.34 8.25
N SER A 11 49.47 -13.02 8.98
CA SER A 11 48.08 -13.27 8.53
C SER A 11 47.30 -11.96 8.57
N PHE A 12 47.12 -11.32 7.43
CA PHE A 12 46.17 -10.23 7.28
C PHE A 12 44.76 -10.81 7.38
N ALA A 13 44.14 -10.69 8.53
CA ALA A 13 42.70 -10.91 8.69
C ALA A 13 41.96 -9.78 7.93
N ILE A 14 41.45 -10.08 6.75
CA ILE A 14 40.54 -9.20 6.03
C ILE A 14 39.27 -9.17 6.87
N LEU A 15 39.08 -8.13 7.66
CA LEU A 15 37.81 -7.79 8.27
C LEU A 15 36.80 -7.52 7.11
N HIS A 16 36.03 -8.54 6.75
CA HIS A 16 34.84 -8.33 5.96
C HIS A 16 33.92 -7.49 6.82
N SER A 17 33.91 -6.17 6.60
CA SER A 17 32.81 -5.34 7.04
C SER A 17 31.57 -5.89 6.34
N SER A 18 30.73 -6.60 7.10
CA SER A 18 29.41 -6.98 6.67
C SER A 18 28.64 -5.68 6.43
N PHE A 19 28.69 -5.16 5.20
CA PHE A 19 27.70 -4.17 4.80
C PHE A 19 26.36 -4.87 5.00
N SER A 20 25.56 -4.40 5.94
CA SER A 20 24.19 -4.85 6.09
C SER A 20 23.54 -4.71 4.73
N ALA A 21 22.95 -5.81 4.22
CA ALA A 21 22.24 -5.76 2.95
C ALA A 21 21.18 -4.65 3.03
N GLN A 22 21.02 -3.88 1.94
CA GLN A 22 20.00 -2.84 1.86
C GLN A 22 18.63 -3.49 2.18
N PRO A 23 17.84 -2.95 3.14
CA PRO A 23 16.58 -3.57 3.51
C PRO A 23 15.55 -3.41 2.40
N ASN A 24 14.70 -4.40 2.22
CA ASN A 24 13.48 -4.23 1.44
C ASN A 24 12.54 -3.26 2.15
N VAL A 25 11.70 -2.59 1.39
CA VAL A 25 10.71 -1.65 1.93
C VAL A 25 9.34 -1.99 1.35
N ILE A 26 8.36 -2.20 2.22
CA ILE A 26 6.96 -2.40 1.83
C ILE A 26 6.12 -1.33 2.53
N VAL A 27 5.33 -0.60 1.75
CA VAL A 27 4.34 0.36 2.27
C VAL A 27 2.94 -0.20 2.04
N ILE A 28 2.29 -0.63 3.12
CA ILE A 28 0.91 -1.12 3.11
C ILE A 28 -0.01 0.05 3.42
N LEU A 29 -0.90 0.37 2.51
CA LEU A 29 -1.88 1.45 2.69
C LEU A 29 -3.30 0.89 2.53
N ALA A 30 -4.03 0.79 3.62
CA ALA A 30 -5.47 0.51 3.59
C ALA A 30 -6.25 1.77 3.19
N ASP A 31 -7.32 1.59 2.41
CA ASP A 31 -8.13 2.69 1.87
C ASP A 31 -9.40 2.88 2.72
N ASP A 32 -9.58 4.06 3.28
CA ASP A 32 -10.71 4.44 4.16
C ASP A 32 -10.85 3.59 5.44
N LEU A 33 -9.77 2.99 5.94
CA LEU A 33 -9.78 2.27 7.21
C LEU A 33 -9.75 3.26 8.38
N GLY A 34 -10.75 3.17 9.25
CA GLY A 34 -10.78 3.91 10.50
C GLY A 34 -9.80 3.33 11.53
N TRP A 35 -9.14 4.20 12.29
CA TRP A 35 -8.22 3.77 13.35
C TRP A 35 -8.89 2.89 14.42
N SER A 36 -10.20 3.09 14.63
CA SER A 36 -11.01 2.30 15.57
C SER A 36 -11.53 0.99 14.99
N ASP A 37 -11.30 0.73 13.70
CA ASP A 37 -11.84 -0.43 12.99
C ASP A 37 -10.86 -1.61 12.97
N THR A 38 -9.83 -1.56 13.81
CA THR A 38 -8.89 -2.68 14.05
C THR A 38 -8.87 -3.05 15.52
N THR A 39 -8.61 -4.32 15.81
CA THR A 39 -8.42 -4.79 17.20
C THR A 39 -7.14 -4.25 17.83
N LEU A 40 -6.19 -3.76 17.04
CA LEU A 40 -4.89 -3.27 17.51
C LEU A 40 -5.00 -2.19 18.60
N TYR A 41 -5.97 -1.29 18.49
CA TYR A 41 -6.16 -0.18 19.44
C TYR A 41 -7.25 -0.47 20.50
N GLY A 42 -7.85 -1.66 20.48
CA GLY A 42 -8.81 -2.10 21.51
C GLY A 42 -10.19 -1.41 21.47
N HIS A 43 -10.57 -0.79 20.35
CA HIS A 43 -11.86 -0.09 20.19
C HIS A 43 -12.96 -0.94 19.56
N THR A 44 -12.62 -2.09 19.02
CA THR A 44 -13.56 -3.06 18.46
C THR A 44 -13.18 -4.47 18.88
N ALA A 45 -14.18 -5.32 19.13
CA ALA A 45 -14.03 -6.76 19.21
C ALA A 45 -14.64 -7.46 18.00
N TYR A 46 -15.46 -6.75 17.24
CA TYR A 46 -16.18 -7.27 16.10
C TYR A 46 -15.34 -7.30 14.81
N TYR A 47 -14.58 -6.24 14.55
CA TYR A 47 -13.67 -6.14 13.41
C TYR A 47 -12.30 -6.68 13.79
N GLN A 48 -12.07 -7.97 13.53
CA GLN A 48 -10.87 -8.67 13.97
C GLN A 48 -9.74 -8.55 12.95
N THR A 49 -8.54 -8.17 13.43
CA THR A 49 -7.35 -7.95 12.61
C THR A 49 -6.12 -8.62 13.21
N PRO A 50 -6.12 -9.99 13.31
CA PRO A 50 -5.03 -10.73 13.94
C PRO A 50 -3.68 -10.60 13.21
N ASN A 51 -3.65 -10.39 11.89
CA ASN A 51 -2.42 -10.22 11.15
C ASN A 51 -1.84 -8.80 11.29
N VAL A 52 -2.68 -7.77 11.42
CA VAL A 52 -2.24 -6.43 11.82
C VAL A 52 -1.61 -6.48 13.22
N GLU A 53 -2.22 -7.21 14.17
CA GLU A 53 -1.62 -7.42 15.50
C GLU A 53 -0.31 -8.21 15.43
N ARG A 54 -0.22 -9.22 14.53
CA ARG A 54 1.02 -9.98 14.29
C ARG A 54 2.13 -9.05 13.77
N LEU A 55 1.81 -8.14 12.85
CA LEU A 55 2.75 -7.13 12.36
C LEU A 55 3.19 -6.19 13.50
N ALA A 56 2.25 -5.69 14.28
CA ALA A 56 2.53 -4.80 15.41
C ALA A 56 3.46 -5.44 16.47
N LYS A 57 3.30 -6.74 16.74
CA LYS A 57 4.18 -7.50 17.65
C LYS A 57 5.62 -7.63 17.15
N ARG A 58 5.85 -7.46 15.85
CA ARG A 58 7.19 -7.53 15.24
C ARG A 58 7.85 -6.15 15.09
N GLY A 59 7.15 -5.07 15.44
CA GLY A 59 7.60 -3.72 15.20
C GLY A 59 7.17 -2.70 16.24
N MET A 60 6.81 -1.52 15.79
CA MET A 60 6.39 -0.40 16.62
C MET A 60 4.98 0.06 16.21
N THR A 61 4.11 0.25 17.19
CA THR A 61 2.78 0.83 16.99
C THR A 61 2.80 2.31 17.33
N PHE A 62 2.42 3.16 16.37
CA PHE A 62 2.30 4.60 16.57
C PHE A 62 0.88 4.93 17.03
N THR A 63 0.73 5.47 18.22
CA THR A 63 -0.56 5.90 18.77
C THR A 63 -0.99 7.30 18.34
N ARG A 64 -0.12 8.05 17.68
CA ARG A 64 -0.35 9.41 17.17
C ARG A 64 0.29 9.60 15.80
N ALA A 65 -0.08 8.75 14.84
CA ALA A 65 0.29 8.92 13.44
C ALA A 65 -0.91 9.45 12.65
N TYR A 66 -0.65 10.36 11.72
CA TYR A 66 -1.68 11.03 10.94
C TYR A 66 -1.34 10.95 9.45
N SER A 67 -2.34 10.64 8.63
CA SER A 67 -2.22 10.80 7.18
C SER A 67 -2.16 12.28 6.80
N ALA A 68 -1.57 12.59 5.66
CA ALA A 68 -1.46 13.96 5.16
C ALA A 68 -2.83 14.57 4.79
N SER A 69 -3.85 13.74 4.60
CA SER A 69 -5.22 14.12 4.27
C SER A 69 -6.17 12.99 4.65
N PRO A 70 -7.46 13.28 4.93
CA PRO A 70 -8.49 12.25 5.09
C PRO A 70 -9.00 11.69 3.74
N LEU A 71 -8.33 11.96 2.62
CA LEU A 71 -8.79 11.64 1.26
C LEU A 71 -7.71 10.85 0.48
N CYS A 72 -8.16 10.02 -0.48
CA CYS A 72 -7.33 9.09 -1.25
C CYS A 72 -6.15 9.75 -1.99
N SER A 73 -6.41 10.45 -3.12
CA SER A 73 -5.36 11.02 -3.97
C SER A 73 -4.45 12.00 -3.24
N PRO A 74 -4.95 12.90 -2.37
CA PRO A 74 -4.09 13.79 -1.58
C PRO A 74 -3.09 13.03 -0.69
N THR A 75 -3.55 12.01 0.02
CA THR A 75 -2.67 11.19 0.88
C THR A 75 -1.64 10.44 0.05
N ARG A 76 -2.05 9.83 -1.06
CA ARG A 76 -1.16 9.06 -1.95
C ARG A 76 -0.09 9.93 -2.60
N SER A 77 -0.45 11.12 -3.06
CA SER A 77 0.51 12.09 -3.60
C SER A 77 1.52 12.54 -2.55
N ALA A 78 1.05 12.83 -1.33
CA ALA A 78 1.92 13.23 -0.23
C ALA A 78 2.89 12.12 0.18
N LEU A 79 2.44 10.86 0.26
CA LEU A 79 3.27 9.72 0.60
C LEU A 79 4.39 9.49 -0.42
N LEU A 80 4.07 9.59 -1.72
CA LEU A 80 5.06 9.39 -2.78
C LEU A 80 6.08 10.52 -2.90
N THR A 81 5.65 11.78 -2.68
CA THR A 81 6.49 12.95 -2.95
C THR A 81 7.10 13.57 -1.71
N GLY A 82 6.66 13.18 -0.51
CA GLY A 82 7.03 13.86 0.75
C GLY A 82 6.48 15.28 0.85
N GLN A 83 5.55 15.69 -0.02
CA GLN A 83 5.00 17.04 -0.07
C GLN A 83 3.56 17.07 0.40
N SER A 84 3.15 18.17 1.06
CA SER A 84 1.76 18.34 1.47
C SER A 84 0.82 18.42 0.24
N PRO A 85 -0.45 18.01 0.39
CA PRO A 85 -1.46 18.14 -0.67
C PRO A 85 -1.61 19.57 -1.20
N ALA A 86 -1.41 20.57 -0.36
CA ALA A 86 -1.42 21.98 -0.76
C ALA A 86 -0.28 22.32 -1.74
N ARG A 87 0.88 21.68 -1.62
CA ARG A 87 2.01 21.90 -2.54
C ARG A 87 1.85 21.15 -3.85
N THR A 88 1.34 19.94 -3.83
CA THR A 88 1.07 19.17 -5.05
C THR A 88 -0.14 19.73 -5.81
N GLY A 89 -1.03 20.47 -5.13
CA GLY A 89 -2.31 20.93 -5.66
C GLY A 89 -3.37 19.83 -5.76
N ILE A 90 -3.04 18.59 -5.39
CA ILE A 90 -3.98 17.47 -5.35
C ILE A 90 -4.65 17.50 -3.98
N THR A 91 -5.77 18.22 -3.89
CA THR A 91 -6.48 18.47 -2.61
C THR A 91 -7.79 17.70 -2.47
N VAL A 92 -8.25 17.04 -3.54
CA VAL A 92 -9.44 16.18 -3.57
C VAL A 92 -9.17 14.91 -4.39
N PRO A 93 -9.95 13.82 -4.25
CA PRO A 93 -9.68 12.54 -4.90
C PRO A 93 -10.18 12.49 -6.36
N ASN A 94 -9.82 13.48 -7.18
CA ASN A 94 -10.30 13.63 -8.56
C ASN A 94 -9.29 13.17 -9.63
N CYS A 95 -8.27 12.38 -9.25
CA CYS A 95 -7.25 11.97 -10.21
C CYS A 95 -7.72 10.91 -11.23
N HIS A 96 -8.94 10.42 -11.13
CA HIS A 96 -9.57 9.49 -12.08
C HIS A 96 -10.45 10.17 -13.13
N VAL A 97 -10.79 11.46 -12.95
CA VAL A 97 -11.67 12.17 -13.89
C VAL A 97 -11.00 12.37 -15.25
N PRO A 98 -11.75 12.42 -16.35
CA PRO A 98 -11.17 12.60 -17.69
C PRO A 98 -10.43 13.93 -17.85
N GLN A 99 -10.89 14.99 -17.17
CA GLN A 99 -10.30 16.31 -17.25
C GLN A 99 -8.89 16.36 -16.67
N VAL A 100 -7.92 16.81 -17.45
CA VAL A 100 -6.53 17.00 -17.02
C VAL A 100 -6.33 18.43 -16.53
N VAL A 101 -6.07 18.58 -15.25
CA VAL A 101 -5.70 19.88 -14.62
C VAL A 101 -4.33 19.67 -13.97
N LEU A 102 -3.30 20.38 -14.45
CA LEU A 102 -1.93 20.28 -13.96
C LEU A 102 -1.51 21.45 -13.07
N GLN A 103 -2.35 22.48 -12.97
CA GLN A 103 -2.12 23.62 -12.11
C GLN A 103 -3.42 23.96 -11.37
N ALA A 104 -3.34 23.97 -10.05
CA ALA A 104 -4.47 24.40 -9.24
C ALA A 104 -4.76 25.88 -9.44
N THR A 105 -6.05 26.24 -9.51
CA THR A 105 -6.50 27.61 -9.61
C THR A 105 -7.51 27.94 -8.52
N THR A 106 -7.72 29.20 -8.21
CA THR A 106 -8.78 29.61 -7.30
C THR A 106 -10.10 29.60 -8.06
N GLY A 107 -11.10 28.90 -7.52
CA GLY A 107 -12.46 28.95 -8.03
C GLY A 107 -13.01 30.37 -8.05
N LYS A 108 -13.89 30.67 -9.02
CA LYS A 108 -14.44 32.01 -9.19
C LYS A 108 -15.68 32.27 -8.32
N LYS A 109 -16.39 31.22 -7.92
CA LYS A 109 -17.65 31.33 -7.19
C LYS A 109 -17.85 30.10 -6.30
N ALA A 110 -18.25 30.32 -5.05
CA ALA A 110 -18.66 29.23 -4.18
C ALA A 110 -20.02 28.64 -4.67
N PRO A 111 -20.25 27.32 -4.51
CA PRO A 111 -21.59 26.74 -4.60
C PRO A 111 -22.55 27.44 -3.65
N VAL A 112 -23.85 27.43 -3.99
CA VAL A 112 -24.88 28.18 -3.25
C VAL A 112 -24.99 27.76 -1.78
N ASP A 113 -24.68 26.52 -1.49
CA ASP A 113 -24.73 25.89 -0.17
C ASP A 113 -23.40 25.94 0.60
N GLN A 114 -22.34 26.51 0.01
CA GLN A 114 -21.01 26.55 0.61
C GLN A 114 -20.59 27.97 0.96
N LYS A 115 -19.94 28.12 2.14
CA LYS A 115 -19.41 29.40 2.64
C LYS A 115 -18.00 29.72 2.12
N ALA A 116 -17.35 28.78 1.45
CA ALA A 116 -15.98 28.94 0.95
C ALA A 116 -15.89 28.58 -0.54
N ILE A 117 -15.00 29.26 -1.25
CA ILE A 117 -14.63 28.90 -2.62
C ILE A 117 -13.58 27.81 -2.55
N GLN A 118 -13.87 26.67 -3.16
CA GLN A 118 -12.88 25.61 -3.31
C GLN A 118 -11.94 25.91 -4.46
N PRO A 119 -10.65 25.57 -4.36
CA PRO A 119 -9.75 25.63 -5.51
C PRO A 119 -10.13 24.58 -6.54
N ASP A 120 -9.86 24.86 -7.81
CA ASP A 120 -9.84 23.82 -8.84
C ASP A 120 -8.60 22.96 -8.62
N PRO A 121 -8.74 21.67 -8.24
CA PRO A 121 -7.61 20.86 -7.84
C PRO A 121 -6.82 20.35 -9.04
N VAL A 122 -5.55 20.04 -8.82
CA VAL A 122 -4.76 19.23 -9.76
C VAL A 122 -5.35 17.81 -9.80
N THR A 123 -5.49 17.26 -11.02
CA THR A 123 -6.11 15.95 -11.24
C THR A 123 -5.12 14.87 -11.67
N ARG A 124 -3.82 15.15 -11.63
CA ARG A 124 -2.75 14.20 -12.01
C ARG A 124 -1.53 14.43 -11.14
N LEU A 125 -0.88 13.36 -10.71
CA LEU A 125 0.47 13.48 -10.15
C LEU A 125 1.45 13.76 -11.30
N LYS A 126 1.97 14.98 -11.33
CA LYS A 126 2.88 15.39 -12.39
C LYS A 126 4.20 14.64 -12.31
N THR A 127 4.73 14.22 -13.44
CA THR A 127 5.98 13.45 -13.55
C THR A 127 7.24 14.26 -13.23
N GLU A 128 7.12 15.57 -13.04
CA GLU A 128 8.22 16.42 -12.57
C GLU A 128 8.50 16.30 -11.05
N TYR A 129 7.56 15.74 -10.28
CA TYR A 129 7.79 15.47 -8.86
C TYR A 129 8.67 14.24 -8.69
N ARG A 130 9.75 14.41 -7.94
CA ARG A 130 10.58 13.28 -7.53
C ARG A 130 9.81 12.41 -6.55
N THR A 131 9.58 11.15 -6.90
CA THR A 131 8.87 10.19 -6.07
C THR A 131 9.83 9.34 -5.22
N LEU A 132 9.30 8.72 -4.17
CA LEU A 132 10.02 7.73 -3.38
C LEU A 132 10.44 6.54 -4.24
N ALA A 133 9.58 6.11 -5.18
CA ALA A 133 9.87 5.00 -6.08
C ALA A 133 11.06 5.33 -6.99
N GLU A 134 11.11 6.51 -7.61
CA GLU A 134 12.25 6.96 -8.42
C GLU A 134 13.53 7.04 -7.58
N THR A 135 13.43 7.55 -6.35
CA THR A 135 14.59 7.68 -5.47
C THR A 135 15.17 6.33 -5.10
N LEU A 136 14.33 5.34 -4.78
CA LEU A 136 14.79 4.00 -4.45
C LEU A 136 15.24 3.23 -5.69
N LYS A 137 14.59 3.43 -6.83
CA LYS A 137 15.04 2.87 -8.12
C LYS A 137 16.45 3.31 -8.49
N ASP A 138 16.77 4.60 -8.34
CA ASP A 138 18.12 5.13 -8.57
C ASP A 138 19.15 4.60 -7.56
N ALA A 139 18.68 4.17 -6.38
CA ALA A 139 19.51 3.48 -5.39
C ALA A 139 19.66 1.97 -5.66
N GLY A 140 19.14 1.46 -6.80
CA GLY A 140 19.28 0.08 -7.24
C GLY A 140 18.16 -0.87 -6.77
N TYR A 141 17.07 -0.34 -6.20
CA TYR A 141 15.91 -1.14 -5.81
C TYR A 141 15.08 -1.53 -7.03
N ALA A 142 14.58 -2.77 -7.04
CA ALA A 142 13.44 -3.13 -7.88
C ALA A 142 12.17 -2.52 -7.28
N THR A 143 11.27 -2.00 -8.11
CA THR A 143 10.12 -1.21 -7.63
C THR A 143 8.80 -1.77 -8.15
N ALA A 144 7.80 -1.95 -7.29
CA ALA A 144 6.49 -2.44 -7.67
C ALA A 144 5.35 -1.69 -6.98
N HIS A 145 4.26 -1.54 -7.72
CA HIS A 145 2.99 -1.05 -7.22
C HIS A 145 1.92 -2.13 -7.36
N PHE A 146 1.21 -2.42 -6.28
CA PHE A 146 0.07 -3.34 -6.23
C PHE A 146 -1.15 -2.63 -5.67
N GLY A 147 -2.26 -2.67 -6.41
CA GLY A 147 -3.56 -2.19 -5.97
C GLY A 147 -3.98 -0.83 -6.50
N LYS A 148 -4.54 0.01 -5.62
CA LYS A 148 -5.15 1.29 -5.99
C LYS A 148 -4.11 2.38 -6.22
N TRP A 149 -4.05 2.90 -7.45
CA TRP A 149 -3.20 4.06 -7.78
C TRP A 149 -3.87 5.41 -7.46
N HIS A 150 -4.90 5.75 -8.19
CA HIS A 150 -5.72 6.96 -8.04
C HIS A 150 -4.94 8.29 -8.08
N LEU A 151 -3.87 8.36 -8.89
CA LEU A 151 -3.07 9.57 -9.13
C LEU A 151 -2.97 9.96 -10.62
N GLY A 152 -3.72 9.27 -11.48
CA GLY A 152 -3.85 9.55 -12.90
C GLY A 152 -3.64 8.32 -13.78
N PRO A 153 -4.32 8.26 -14.95
CA PRO A 153 -4.01 7.29 -16.01
C PRO A 153 -2.71 7.67 -16.72
N GLU A 154 -2.30 6.90 -17.71
CA GLU A 154 -1.19 7.27 -18.59
C GLU A 154 -1.33 8.71 -19.13
N PRO A 155 -0.25 9.47 -19.16
CA PRO A 155 1.14 9.17 -18.84
C PRO A 155 1.52 9.44 -17.35
N TYR A 156 0.60 9.35 -16.41
CA TYR A 156 0.79 9.61 -14.97
C TYR A 156 0.63 8.34 -14.13
N SER A 157 0.74 7.18 -14.76
CA SER A 157 0.61 5.87 -14.10
C SER A 157 1.82 5.55 -13.20
N PRO A 158 1.76 4.49 -12.37
CA PRO A 158 2.90 4.05 -11.58
C PRO A 158 4.18 3.86 -12.41
N LEU A 159 4.05 3.33 -13.64
CA LEU A 159 5.19 3.07 -14.53
C LEU A 159 5.93 4.36 -14.93
N GLN A 160 5.23 5.51 -14.94
CA GLN A 160 5.80 6.83 -15.21
C GLN A 160 6.28 7.56 -13.96
N GLN A 161 6.10 6.94 -12.78
CA GLN A 161 6.40 7.50 -11.47
C GLN A 161 7.44 6.65 -10.70
N GLY A 162 8.29 5.91 -11.45
CA GLY A 162 9.43 5.19 -10.91
C GLY A 162 9.19 3.72 -10.57
N PHE A 163 8.01 3.17 -10.81
CA PHE A 163 7.77 1.73 -10.62
C PHE A 163 8.12 0.94 -11.88
N ASP A 164 8.79 -0.22 -11.70
CA ASP A 164 9.10 -1.18 -12.76
C ASP A 164 7.93 -2.12 -13.04
N PHE A 165 7.06 -2.31 -12.05
CA PHE A 165 5.91 -3.20 -12.10
C PHE A 165 4.67 -2.52 -11.51
N ASP A 166 3.50 -2.75 -12.14
CA ASP A 166 2.21 -2.20 -11.70
C ASP A 166 1.07 -3.18 -11.96
N LEU A 167 0.30 -3.51 -10.93
CA LEU A 167 -0.84 -4.41 -11.01
C LEU A 167 -1.97 -3.93 -10.09
N PRO A 168 -3.21 -3.86 -10.57
CA PRO A 168 -3.76 -4.30 -11.86
C PRO A 168 -3.64 -3.26 -12.98
N HIS A 169 -2.84 -2.23 -12.84
CA HIS A 169 -2.67 -1.11 -13.77
C HIS A 169 -4.00 -0.39 -14.04
N HIS A 170 -4.59 0.13 -12.97
CA HIS A 170 -5.90 0.75 -12.98
C HIS A 170 -5.90 2.13 -12.30
N PRO A 171 -6.28 3.21 -13.01
CA PRO A 171 -6.22 4.56 -12.46
C PRO A 171 -7.42 4.92 -11.57
N GLY A 172 -8.42 4.07 -11.49
CA GLY A 172 -9.70 4.35 -10.83
C GLY A 172 -9.64 4.43 -9.31
N PRO A 173 -10.72 4.93 -8.71
CA PRO A 173 -10.80 5.15 -7.26
C PRO A 173 -11.04 3.88 -6.43
N GLY A 174 -11.36 2.78 -7.07
CA GLY A 174 -11.64 1.48 -6.43
C GLY A 174 -11.38 0.32 -7.38
N PRO A 175 -11.73 -0.92 -7.02
CA PRO A 175 -11.61 -2.04 -7.92
C PRO A 175 -12.56 -1.85 -9.12
N ALA A 176 -12.14 -2.28 -10.31
CA ALA A 176 -12.98 -2.17 -11.51
C ALA A 176 -14.15 -3.16 -11.43
N GLY A 177 -15.29 -2.69 -11.02
CA GLY A 177 -16.53 -3.46 -10.83
C GLY A 177 -16.82 -3.68 -9.35
N SER A 178 -16.28 -4.70 -8.73
CA SER A 178 -16.50 -5.05 -7.32
C SER A 178 -15.22 -5.58 -6.69
N PHE A 179 -15.22 -5.77 -5.36
CA PHE A 179 -14.16 -6.48 -4.65
C PHE A 179 -14.14 -7.98 -4.96
N VAL A 180 -15.28 -8.53 -5.30
CA VAL A 180 -15.44 -9.94 -5.66
C VAL A 180 -15.62 -10.07 -7.18
N ALA A 181 -14.87 -10.98 -7.80
CA ALA A 181 -14.95 -11.25 -9.23
C ALA A 181 -16.38 -11.65 -9.67
N PRO A 182 -16.78 -11.30 -10.94
CA PRO A 182 -15.94 -10.89 -12.07
C PRO A 182 -15.56 -9.41 -12.04
N TRP A 183 -14.28 -9.13 -12.36
CA TRP A 183 -13.76 -7.77 -12.45
C TRP A 183 -13.81 -7.22 -13.89
N LYS A 184 -13.73 -5.88 -13.98
CA LYS A 184 -13.74 -5.13 -15.25
C LYS A 184 -12.42 -4.46 -15.58
N PHE A 185 -11.30 -4.93 -15.01
CA PHE A 185 -9.98 -4.44 -15.39
C PHE A 185 -9.66 -4.80 -16.84
N THR A 186 -8.95 -3.93 -17.53
CA THR A 186 -8.64 -4.13 -18.96
C THR A 186 -7.72 -5.34 -19.17
N ASN A 187 -6.65 -5.44 -18.40
CA ASN A 187 -5.59 -6.44 -18.60
C ASN A 187 -5.42 -7.39 -17.39
N PHE A 188 -6.38 -7.43 -16.49
CA PHE A 188 -6.31 -8.26 -15.30
C PHE A 188 -7.63 -8.98 -15.08
N LYS A 189 -7.58 -10.29 -15.03
CA LYS A 189 -8.76 -11.15 -14.89
C LYS A 189 -8.63 -12.06 -13.66
N GLU A 190 -9.77 -12.46 -13.14
CA GLU A 190 -9.85 -13.48 -12.11
C GLU A 190 -9.29 -14.83 -12.59
N LYS A 191 -8.68 -15.58 -11.66
CA LYS A 191 -8.27 -16.97 -11.87
C LYS A 191 -9.38 -17.95 -11.54
N SER A 192 -10.32 -17.54 -10.67
CA SER A 192 -11.45 -18.38 -10.25
C SER A 192 -12.71 -17.55 -9.98
N PRO A 193 -13.91 -18.13 -10.18
CA PRO A 193 -15.16 -17.46 -9.85
C PRO A 193 -15.23 -17.05 -8.37
N GLY A 194 -15.64 -15.81 -8.09
CA GLY A 194 -15.81 -15.31 -6.73
C GLY A 194 -14.49 -15.00 -6.00
N GLU A 195 -13.37 -14.94 -6.71
CA GLU A 195 -12.09 -14.51 -6.17
C GLU A 195 -12.18 -13.08 -5.61
N HIS A 196 -11.59 -12.83 -4.45
CA HIS A 196 -11.55 -11.50 -3.87
C HIS A 196 -10.28 -10.77 -4.32
N ILE A 197 -10.40 -9.47 -4.62
CA ILE A 197 -9.29 -8.68 -5.17
C ILE A 197 -8.08 -8.66 -4.25
N GLU A 198 -8.28 -8.56 -2.93
CA GLU A 198 -7.16 -8.53 -1.97
C GLU A 198 -6.42 -9.87 -1.90
N ASP A 199 -7.13 -11.01 -1.95
CA ASP A 199 -6.48 -12.33 -2.01
C ASP A 199 -5.60 -12.44 -3.24
N ARG A 200 -6.13 -11.97 -4.39
CA ARG A 200 -5.39 -12.00 -5.65
C ARG A 200 -4.18 -11.07 -5.63
N MET A 201 -4.32 -9.84 -5.13
CA MET A 201 -3.20 -8.91 -5.03
C MET A 201 -2.10 -9.42 -4.11
N ALA A 202 -2.47 -10.01 -2.97
CA ALA A 202 -1.49 -10.60 -2.05
C ALA A 202 -0.71 -11.76 -2.69
N ALA A 203 -1.41 -12.65 -3.40
CA ALA A 203 -0.77 -13.76 -4.10
C ALA A 203 0.20 -13.28 -5.20
N GLU A 204 -0.18 -12.27 -5.99
CA GLU A 204 0.68 -11.69 -7.03
C GLU A 204 1.88 -10.94 -6.41
N ALA A 205 1.68 -10.22 -5.30
CA ALA A 205 2.76 -9.54 -4.59
C ALA A 205 3.79 -10.53 -4.03
N VAL A 206 3.34 -11.65 -3.45
CA VAL A 206 4.24 -12.71 -2.96
C VAL A 206 5.00 -13.37 -4.13
N ALA A 207 4.33 -13.63 -5.26
CA ALA A 207 4.99 -14.17 -6.45
C ALA A 207 6.05 -13.20 -7.01
N TRP A 208 5.78 -11.90 -6.99
CA TRP A 208 6.74 -10.88 -7.40
C TRP A 208 7.93 -10.80 -6.42
N MET A 209 7.69 -10.85 -5.10
CA MET A 209 8.77 -10.91 -4.10
C MET A 209 9.69 -12.13 -4.34
N GLU A 210 9.12 -13.29 -4.67
CA GLU A 210 9.89 -14.50 -4.95
C GLU A 210 10.79 -14.36 -6.18
N GLN A 211 10.32 -13.68 -7.22
CA GLN A 211 11.09 -13.40 -8.44
C GLN A 211 12.19 -12.34 -8.20
N THR A 212 12.01 -11.48 -7.19
CA THR A 212 12.88 -10.31 -6.96
C THR A 212 13.78 -10.47 -5.72
N LYS A 213 13.67 -11.58 -4.99
CA LYS A 213 14.30 -11.80 -3.66
C LYS A 213 15.82 -11.61 -3.60
N ASP A 214 16.51 -11.66 -4.74
CA ASP A 214 17.96 -11.54 -4.82
C ASP A 214 18.43 -10.06 -4.97
N LYS A 215 17.49 -9.10 -4.96
CA LYS A 215 17.73 -7.67 -5.03
C LYS A 215 16.95 -6.96 -3.93
N PRO A 216 17.43 -5.81 -3.43
CA PRO A 216 16.59 -4.97 -2.58
C PRO A 216 15.38 -4.50 -3.39
N PHE A 217 14.22 -4.44 -2.75
CA PHE A 217 13.02 -3.99 -3.43
C PHE A 217 12.21 -2.99 -2.60
N TYR A 218 11.47 -2.14 -3.31
CA TYR A 218 10.45 -1.26 -2.79
C TYR A 218 9.10 -1.66 -3.37
N MET A 219 8.11 -1.89 -2.51
CA MET A 219 6.76 -2.25 -2.88
C MET A 219 5.75 -1.30 -2.25
N ASN A 220 4.93 -0.66 -3.07
CA ASN A 220 3.65 -0.13 -2.62
C ASN A 220 2.60 -1.24 -2.68
N TYR A 221 2.08 -1.64 -1.54
CA TYR A 221 0.92 -2.53 -1.44
C TYR A 221 -0.28 -1.70 -0.99
N TRP A 222 -0.90 -1.03 -1.94
CA TRP A 222 -1.98 -0.07 -1.70
C TRP A 222 -3.34 -0.72 -1.95
N MET A 223 -3.94 -1.20 -0.89
CA MET A 223 -5.17 -1.97 -0.92
C MET A 223 -6.35 -1.16 -1.46
N PHE A 224 -7.31 -1.85 -2.06
CA PHE A 224 -8.61 -1.29 -2.38
C PHE A 224 -9.53 -1.29 -1.14
N SER A 225 -9.33 -2.24 -0.25
CA SER A 225 -10.09 -2.37 1.00
C SER A 225 -9.69 -1.29 2.00
N VAL A 226 -10.65 -0.71 2.71
CA VAL A 226 -12.04 -1.11 2.88
C VAL A 226 -13.00 -0.06 2.30
N HIS A 227 -12.64 0.53 1.17
CA HIS A 227 -13.39 1.62 0.52
C HIS A 227 -14.78 1.17 0.06
N ALA A 228 -15.74 2.09 0.09
CA ALA A 228 -17.07 1.85 -0.50
C ALA A 228 -17.01 1.80 -2.06
N PRO A 229 -17.99 1.16 -2.73
CA PRO A 229 -19.15 0.44 -2.19
C PRO A 229 -18.76 -0.88 -1.54
N PHE A 230 -19.39 -1.18 -0.40
CA PHE A 230 -19.02 -2.36 0.40
C PHE A 230 -19.47 -3.64 -0.26
N ASP A 231 -18.52 -4.55 -0.51
CA ASP A 231 -18.77 -5.89 -1.01
C ASP A 231 -17.66 -6.85 -0.54
N ALA A 232 -18.03 -8.09 -0.25
CA ALA A 232 -17.12 -9.12 0.21
C ALA A 232 -17.65 -10.51 -0.13
N LYS A 233 -16.85 -11.55 0.10
CA LYS A 233 -17.27 -12.94 -0.06
C LYS A 233 -18.51 -13.22 0.79
N LYS A 234 -19.58 -13.71 0.17
CA LYS A 234 -20.87 -13.97 0.83
C LYS A 234 -20.72 -14.85 2.07
N ALA A 235 -19.89 -15.89 2.00
CA ALA A 235 -19.64 -16.78 3.14
C ALA A 235 -19.06 -16.03 4.35
N ASN A 236 -18.15 -15.09 4.12
CA ASN A 236 -17.57 -14.28 5.20
C ASN A 236 -18.62 -13.33 5.79
N ILE A 237 -19.45 -12.70 4.94
CA ILE A 237 -20.55 -11.85 5.40
C ILE A 237 -21.49 -12.62 6.33
N GLU A 238 -21.91 -13.86 5.95
CA GLU A 238 -22.79 -14.68 6.78
C GLU A 238 -22.13 -15.11 8.08
N THR A 239 -20.85 -15.45 8.05
CA THR A 239 -20.08 -15.75 9.27
C THR A 239 -20.09 -14.58 10.24
N HIS A 240 -19.82 -13.36 9.74
CA HIS A 240 -19.86 -12.16 10.58
C HIS A 240 -21.27 -11.79 11.03
N ARG A 241 -22.29 -12.04 10.21
CA ARG A 241 -23.69 -11.83 10.58
C ARG A 241 -24.08 -12.65 11.82
N GLY A 242 -23.61 -13.89 11.93
CA GLY A 242 -23.83 -14.76 13.09
C GLY A 242 -23.12 -14.31 14.37
N ARG A 243 -22.20 -13.34 14.27
CA ARG A 243 -21.39 -12.84 15.39
C ARG A 243 -21.79 -11.46 15.90
N ILE A 244 -22.87 -10.88 15.37
CA ILE A 244 -23.33 -9.53 15.76
C ILE A 244 -23.71 -9.53 17.24
N ASP A 245 -23.06 -8.66 18.04
CA ASP A 245 -23.55 -8.25 19.35
C ASP A 245 -24.37 -6.95 19.16
N PRO A 246 -25.67 -6.95 19.51
CA PRO A 246 -26.50 -5.73 19.41
C PRO A 246 -25.98 -4.56 20.26
N LYS A 247 -25.13 -4.83 21.24
CA LYS A 247 -24.51 -3.81 22.11
C LYS A 247 -23.25 -3.21 21.53
N ASP A 248 -22.62 -3.86 20.53
CA ASP A 248 -21.45 -3.32 19.86
C ASP A 248 -21.87 -2.19 18.90
N ALA A 249 -21.19 -1.06 18.96
CA ALA A 249 -21.39 0.05 18.03
C ALA A 249 -20.96 -0.32 16.60
N GLN A 250 -19.92 -1.14 16.46
CA GLN A 250 -19.37 -1.61 15.19
C GLN A 250 -19.90 -3.01 14.87
N ARG A 251 -20.92 -3.10 14.00
CA ARG A 251 -21.67 -4.32 13.74
C ARG A 251 -22.11 -4.52 12.28
N SER A 252 -21.34 -3.99 11.32
CA SER A 252 -21.61 -4.20 9.90
C SER A 252 -20.97 -5.52 9.42
N PRO A 253 -21.75 -6.57 9.05
CA PRO A 253 -21.17 -7.85 8.62
C PRO A 253 -20.38 -7.73 7.32
N THR A 254 -20.87 -6.91 6.38
CA THR A 254 -20.18 -6.70 5.10
C THR A 254 -18.83 -6.02 5.32
N TYR A 255 -18.81 -4.97 6.12
CA TYR A 255 -17.57 -4.26 6.44
C TYR A 255 -16.59 -5.14 7.22
N ALA A 256 -17.09 -5.94 8.19
CA ALA A 256 -16.26 -6.92 8.90
C ALA A 256 -15.62 -7.96 7.94
N ALA A 257 -16.37 -8.41 6.93
CA ALA A 257 -15.87 -9.33 5.92
C ALA A 257 -14.82 -8.67 5.00
N MET A 258 -14.95 -7.37 4.71
CA MET A 258 -13.93 -6.60 3.98
C MET A 258 -12.64 -6.45 4.81
N ILE A 259 -12.76 -6.12 6.11
CA ILE A 259 -11.64 -6.05 7.04
C ILE A 259 -10.95 -7.40 7.16
N GLN A 260 -11.70 -8.49 7.22
CA GLN A 260 -11.12 -9.84 7.22
C GLN A 260 -10.30 -10.07 5.95
N SER A 261 -10.83 -9.76 4.76
CA SER A 261 -10.09 -9.96 3.51
C SER A 261 -8.82 -9.08 3.44
N MET A 262 -8.88 -7.87 3.98
CA MET A 262 -7.72 -6.99 4.14
C MET A 262 -6.67 -7.61 5.06
N ASP A 263 -7.07 -8.07 6.23
CA ASP A 263 -6.18 -8.66 7.23
C ASP A 263 -5.57 -9.99 6.74
N ASP A 264 -6.36 -10.84 6.09
CA ASP A 264 -5.90 -12.10 5.46
C ASP A 264 -4.84 -11.82 4.38
N ALA A 265 -5.00 -10.76 3.59
CA ALA A 265 -4.01 -10.35 2.60
C ALA A 265 -2.70 -9.89 3.24
N ILE A 266 -2.76 -9.14 4.35
CA ILE A 266 -1.57 -8.79 5.15
C ILE A 266 -0.91 -10.06 5.69
N GLY A 267 -1.69 -11.00 6.20
CA GLY A 267 -1.20 -12.31 6.64
C GLY A 267 -0.44 -13.05 5.54
N THR A 268 -1.01 -13.07 4.34
CA THR A 268 -0.38 -13.69 3.15
C THR A 268 0.98 -13.06 2.83
N LEU A 269 1.10 -11.74 2.91
CA LEU A 269 2.39 -11.05 2.71
C LEU A 269 3.41 -11.42 3.80
N LEU A 270 3.00 -11.42 5.06
CA LEU A 270 3.87 -11.79 6.19
C LEU A 270 4.36 -13.23 6.07
N ASP A 271 3.47 -14.17 5.73
CA ASP A 271 3.83 -15.58 5.50
C ASP A 271 4.76 -15.75 4.30
N GLY A 272 4.54 -14.97 3.25
CA GLY A 272 5.42 -14.89 2.09
C GLY A 272 6.84 -14.46 2.47
N LEU A 273 6.97 -13.39 3.24
CA LEU A 273 8.26 -12.89 3.73
C LEU A 273 8.98 -13.91 4.63
N ASP A 274 8.24 -14.55 5.54
CA ASP A 274 8.79 -15.60 6.42
C ASP A 274 9.27 -16.81 5.59
N ARG A 275 8.47 -17.31 4.66
CA ARG A 275 8.81 -18.41 3.74
C ARG A 275 10.02 -18.12 2.88
N LEU A 276 10.12 -16.91 2.37
CA LEU A 276 11.22 -16.46 1.51
C LEU A 276 12.47 -16.05 2.30
N LYS A 277 12.40 -16.04 3.65
CA LYS A 277 13.47 -15.59 4.57
C LYS A 277 13.88 -14.13 4.34
N LEU A 278 12.91 -13.29 4.03
CA LEU A 278 13.09 -11.86 3.79
C LEU A 278 12.68 -11.00 4.99
N ALA A 279 11.95 -11.57 5.97
CA ALA A 279 11.32 -10.82 7.06
C ALA A 279 12.34 -9.99 7.87
N ASP A 280 13.50 -10.57 8.20
CA ASP A 280 14.53 -9.91 9.03
C ASP A 280 15.25 -8.74 8.31
N ASN A 281 15.13 -8.66 6.98
CA ASN A 281 15.70 -7.59 6.16
C ASN A 281 14.63 -6.80 5.40
N THR A 282 13.42 -6.69 5.97
CA THR A 282 12.30 -5.96 5.35
C THR A 282 11.69 -4.98 6.36
N ILE A 283 11.61 -3.71 5.95
CA ILE A 283 10.86 -2.67 6.65
C ILE A 283 9.44 -2.67 6.10
N ILE A 284 8.44 -2.82 6.97
CA ILE A 284 7.02 -2.73 6.61
C ILE A 284 6.44 -1.51 7.33
N ILE A 285 5.77 -0.64 6.57
CA ILE A 285 5.13 0.59 7.04
C ILE A 285 3.65 0.53 6.66
#